data_cbd1f9b310ed46466fcbf4e8648adbcb
#
_entry.id   cbd1f9b310ed46466fcbf4e8648adbcb
#
_cell.length_a   1.000
_cell.length_b   1.000
_cell.length_c   1.000
_cell.angle_alpha   90.00
_cell.angle_beta   90.00
_cell.angle_gamma   90.00
#
_symmetry.space_group_name_H-M   'P 1'
#
loop_
_entity.id
_entity.type
_entity.pdbx_description
1 polymer ?
#
loop_
_entity_poly.entity_id
_entity_poly.type
_entity_poly.pdbx_seq_one_letter_code
_entity_poly.pdbx_strand_id
1 'polypeptide(L)'
;MPTGSTNPDVLLAWLLDSMGLVRRKSEGGGIDEGQGALHRIMTEAFLKEPLGGWDAKSLCEVTGLSQTGIHHQLVKLRECGLISSNTDGGWHIHVLRGGSISSAVELVTNEARTVLKLRMKELSGSISQSDERMVVTAPDEILPFRIMISEPGPISEDDGHLESLARDLGLSRERARIGDSLASKILVELCTSSDPRTILALSDKMGETRSRV
;
A
#
# COMPACT_ATOMS: atom_id res chain seq x y z
N MET A 1 3.83 -11.48 12.15
CA MET A 1 4.59 -12.54 12.86
C MET A 1 5.82 -12.87 12.07
N PRO A 2 6.97 -13.18 12.69
CA PRO A 2 8.11 -13.72 11.97
C PRO A 2 7.73 -15.01 11.26
N THR A 3 8.22 -15.23 10.05
CA THR A 3 7.92 -16.44 9.27
C THR A 3 8.54 -17.70 9.87
N GLY A 4 9.56 -17.55 10.74
CA GLY A 4 10.40 -18.64 11.23
C GLY A 4 11.34 -19.22 10.15
N SER A 5 11.27 -18.71 8.93
CA SER A 5 12.11 -19.16 7.81
C SER A 5 13.42 -18.37 7.77
N THR A 6 14.49 -19.04 7.34
CA THR A 6 15.78 -18.42 6.99
C THR A 6 15.97 -18.33 5.47
N ASN A 7 15.00 -18.83 4.69
CA ASN A 7 15.06 -18.77 3.22
C ASN A 7 14.77 -17.34 2.73
N PRO A 8 15.70 -16.69 2.01
CA PRO A 8 15.53 -15.34 1.51
C PRO A 8 14.29 -15.14 0.61
N ASP A 9 13.95 -16.15 -0.21
CA ASP A 9 12.81 -16.08 -1.11
C ASP A 9 11.48 -16.04 -0.35
N VAL A 10 11.37 -16.86 0.71
CA VAL A 10 10.21 -16.85 1.62
C VAL A 10 10.09 -15.51 2.35
N LEU A 11 11.22 -14.98 2.83
CA LEU A 11 11.25 -13.70 3.53
C LEU A 11 10.88 -12.54 2.61
N LEU A 12 11.37 -12.55 1.38
CA LEU A 12 11.02 -11.55 0.38
C LEU A 12 9.55 -11.65 -0.02
N ALA A 13 9.04 -12.84 -0.28
CA ALA A 13 7.63 -13.06 -0.59
C ALA A 13 6.72 -12.56 0.55
N TRP A 14 7.10 -12.85 1.80
CA TRP A 14 6.39 -12.36 2.98
C TRP A 14 6.42 -10.82 3.08
N LEU A 15 7.58 -10.18 2.82
CA LEU A 15 7.69 -8.72 2.81
C LEU A 15 6.78 -8.10 1.74
N LEU A 16 6.84 -8.62 0.51
CA LEU A 16 6.02 -8.14 -0.62
C LEU A 16 4.51 -8.31 -0.36
N ASP A 17 4.11 -9.42 0.27
CA ASP A 17 2.73 -9.65 0.70
C ASP A 17 2.32 -8.65 1.80
N SER A 18 3.18 -8.46 2.80
CA SER A 18 2.93 -7.49 3.89
C SER A 18 2.77 -6.06 3.38
N MET A 19 3.46 -5.70 2.30
CA MET A 19 3.33 -4.41 1.63
C MET A 19 2.14 -4.34 0.65
N GLY A 20 1.34 -5.41 0.53
CA GLY A 20 0.20 -5.49 -0.38
C GLY A 20 0.57 -5.48 -1.86
N LEU A 21 1.82 -5.79 -2.21
CA LEU A 21 2.33 -5.79 -3.57
C LEU A 21 1.99 -7.07 -4.33
N VAL A 22 1.73 -8.15 -3.62
CA VAL A 22 1.35 -9.46 -4.15
C VAL A 22 -0.10 -9.74 -3.80
N ARG A 23 -0.88 -10.26 -4.74
CA ARG A 23 -2.25 -10.69 -4.46
C ARG A 23 -2.21 -12.11 -3.88
N ARG A 24 -2.80 -12.30 -2.72
CA ARG A 24 -3.10 -13.66 -2.25
C ARG A 24 -4.12 -14.29 -3.17
N LYS A 25 -3.86 -15.53 -3.60
CA LYS A 25 -4.90 -16.33 -4.26
C LYS A 25 -5.97 -16.62 -3.20
N SER A 26 -7.21 -16.17 -3.45
CA SER A 26 -8.37 -16.55 -2.67
C SER A 26 -8.52 -18.08 -2.74
N GLU A 27 -8.72 -18.73 -1.59
CA GLU A 27 -8.94 -20.16 -1.39
C GLU A 27 -7.69 -21.07 -1.47
N GLY A 28 -7.04 -21.25 -0.33
CA GLY A 28 -6.14 -22.39 -0.05
C GLY A 28 -4.78 -22.40 -0.74
N GLY A 29 -4.47 -21.41 -1.54
CA GLY A 29 -3.17 -21.27 -2.18
C GLY A 29 -2.20 -20.50 -1.27
N GLY A 30 -1.14 -21.18 -0.82
CA GLY A 30 0.00 -20.53 -0.18
C GLY A 30 0.53 -19.35 -1.02
N ILE A 31 1.31 -18.49 -0.41
CA ILE A 31 2.08 -17.45 -1.09
C ILE A 31 2.87 -18.16 -2.20
N ASP A 32 2.76 -17.67 -3.46
CA ASP A 32 3.58 -18.17 -4.58
C ASP A 32 5.04 -17.85 -4.26
N GLU A 33 5.69 -18.76 -3.55
CA GLU A 33 7.06 -18.60 -3.07
C GLU A 33 7.99 -18.51 -4.30
N GLY A 34 8.45 -17.30 -4.58
CA GLY A 34 9.54 -17.08 -5.54
C GLY A 34 9.21 -17.10 -7.04
N GLN A 35 7.96 -17.24 -7.45
CA GLN A 35 7.60 -17.34 -8.89
C GLN A 35 6.94 -16.10 -9.49
N GLY A 36 6.51 -15.13 -8.69
CA GLY A 36 5.83 -13.92 -9.16
C GLY A 36 6.78 -12.98 -9.94
N ALA A 37 6.24 -12.26 -10.93
CA ALA A 37 7.01 -11.29 -11.73
C ALA A 37 7.71 -10.25 -10.85
N LEU A 38 7.03 -9.76 -9.80
CA LEU A 38 7.59 -8.80 -8.86
C LEU A 38 8.74 -9.38 -8.06
N HIS A 39 8.60 -10.62 -7.56
CA HIS A 39 9.64 -11.33 -6.83
C HIS A 39 10.89 -11.49 -7.70
N ARG A 40 10.72 -11.90 -8.96
CA ARG A 40 11.84 -12.06 -9.93
C ARG A 40 12.56 -10.74 -10.18
N ILE A 41 11.84 -9.63 -10.37
CA ILE A 41 12.45 -8.30 -10.53
C ILE A 41 13.27 -7.92 -9.30
N MET A 42 12.75 -8.19 -8.11
CA MET A 42 13.49 -7.90 -6.88
C MET A 42 14.74 -8.76 -6.75
N THR A 43 14.64 -10.08 -6.94
CA THR A 43 15.76 -10.99 -6.75
C THR A 43 16.82 -10.89 -7.83
N GLU A 44 16.41 -10.81 -9.10
CA GLU A 44 17.36 -10.85 -10.21
C GLU A 44 17.99 -9.50 -10.56
N ALA A 45 17.37 -8.40 -10.12
CA ALA A 45 17.87 -7.06 -10.37
C ALA A 45 18.18 -6.30 -9.08
N PHE A 46 17.17 -5.80 -8.39
CA PHE A 46 17.36 -4.84 -7.32
C PHE A 46 18.10 -5.37 -6.07
N LEU A 47 17.94 -6.64 -5.72
CA LEU A 47 18.66 -7.24 -4.60
C LEU A 47 20.03 -7.77 -4.99
N LYS A 48 20.20 -8.14 -6.25
CA LYS A 48 21.49 -8.62 -6.78
C LYS A 48 22.47 -7.46 -6.98
N GLU A 49 21.96 -6.33 -7.46
CA GLU A 49 22.73 -5.09 -7.66
C GLU A 49 21.99 -3.89 -7.05
N PRO A 50 22.02 -3.74 -5.69
CA PRO A 50 21.22 -2.74 -4.99
C PRO A 50 21.53 -1.30 -5.34
N LEU A 51 22.76 -1.03 -5.80
CA LEU A 51 23.21 0.30 -6.26
C LEU A 51 23.10 0.47 -7.77
N GLY A 52 22.68 -0.58 -8.48
CA GLY A 52 22.50 -0.57 -9.93
C GLY A 52 21.31 0.28 -10.37
N GLY A 53 21.50 0.96 -11.51
CA GLY A 53 20.41 1.64 -12.21
C GLY A 53 19.84 0.73 -13.30
N TRP A 54 18.53 0.56 -13.30
CA TRP A 54 17.84 -0.36 -14.21
C TRP A 54 16.86 0.37 -15.13
N ASP A 55 16.98 0.21 -16.41
CA ASP A 55 15.95 0.58 -17.36
C ASP A 55 15.01 -0.61 -17.65
N ALA A 56 13.89 -0.35 -18.31
CA ALA A 56 12.91 -1.39 -18.60
C ALA A 56 13.48 -2.49 -19.52
N LYS A 57 14.42 -2.14 -20.41
CA LYS A 57 15.03 -3.10 -21.36
C LYS A 57 15.98 -4.06 -20.63
N SER A 58 16.88 -3.52 -19.82
CA SER A 58 17.80 -4.32 -19.01
C SER A 58 17.05 -5.25 -18.05
N LEU A 59 15.95 -4.77 -17.46
CA LEU A 59 15.10 -5.60 -16.62
C LEU A 59 14.44 -6.75 -17.40
N CYS A 60 13.99 -6.51 -18.64
CA CYS A 60 13.47 -7.58 -19.49
C CYS A 60 14.54 -8.65 -19.78
N GLU A 61 15.76 -8.22 -20.08
CA GLU A 61 16.88 -9.12 -20.39
C GLU A 61 17.25 -10.00 -19.19
N VAL A 62 17.34 -9.43 -18.00
CA VAL A 62 17.74 -10.16 -16.78
C VAL A 62 16.62 -11.06 -16.26
N THR A 63 15.37 -10.58 -16.28
CA THR A 63 14.25 -11.31 -15.68
C THR A 63 13.51 -12.23 -16.65
N GLY A 64 13.68 -12.05 -17.97
CA GLY A 64 12.92 -12.76 -18.99
C GLY A 64 11.44 -12.41 -19.04
N LEU A 65 11.03 -11.30 -18.42
CA LEU A 65 9.65 -10.81 -18.42
C LEU A 65 9.38 -9.92 -19.63
N SER A 66 8.11 -9.81 -20.04
CA SER A 66 7.72 -8.89 -21.11
C SER A 66 7.81 -7.43 -20.64
N GLN A 67 8.03 -6.51 -21.58
CA GLN A 67 8.13 -5.08 -21.29
C GLN A 67 6.86 -4.54 -20.60
N THR A 68 5.67 -4.97 -21.02
CA THR A 68 4.41 -4.60 -20.38
C THR A 68 4.36 -5.12 -18.94
N GLY A 69 4.81 -6.36 -18.71
CA GLY A 69 4.89 -6.95 -17.39
C GLY A 69 5.84 -6.18 -16.47
N ILE A 70 7.03 -5.85 -16.97
CA ILE A 70 8.01 -5.02 -16.25
C ILE A 70 7.41 -3.66 -15.89
N HIS A 71 6.85 -2.94 -16.86
CA HIS A 71 6.27 -1.63 -16.62
C HIS A 71 5.21 -1.65 -15.51
N HIS A 72 4.30 -2.63 -15.54
CA HIS A 72 3.27 -2.77 -14.53
C HIS A 72 3.85 -3.01 -13.11
N GLN A 73 4.92 -3.80 -12.98
CA GLN A 73 5.56 -4.04 -11.69
C GLN A 73 6.38 -2.83 -11.21
N LEU A 74 7.06 -2.12 -12.13
CA LEU A 74 7.80 -0.90 -11.80
C LEU A 74 6.87 0.20 -11.27
N VAL A 75 5.67 0.35 -11.84
CA VAL A 75 4.65 1.27 -11.32
C VAL A 75 4.32 0.92 -9.87
N LYS A 76 4.05 -0.34 -9.56
CA LYS A 76 3.76 -0.79 -8.19
C LYS A 76 4.92 -0.53 -7.22
N LEU A 77 6.16 -0.88 -7.62
CA LEU A 77 7.34 -0.68 -6.79
C LEU A 77 7.61 0.81 -6.52
N ARG A 78 7.33 1.67 -7.49
CA ARG A 78 7.45 3.11 -7.34
C ARG A 78 6.35 3.67 -6.44
N GLU A 79 5.10 3.28 -6.67
CA GLU A 79 3.95 3.70 -5.85
C GLU A 79 4.07 3.29 -4.39
N CYS A 80 4.67 2.14 -4.10
CA CYS A 80 4.95 1.74 -2.72
C CYS A 80 6.24 2.37 -2.16
N GLY A 81 7.00 3.09 -2.98
CA GLY A 81 8.21 3.80 -2.57
C GLY A 81 9.45 2.93 -2.35
N LEU A 82 9.48 1.68 -2.82
CA LEU A 82 10.68 0.83 -2.74
C LEU A 82 11.74 1.26 -3.75
N ILE A 83 11.34 1.76 -4.90
CA ILE A 83 12.24 2.27 -5.92
C ILE A 83 11.95 3.74 -6.22
N SER A 84 12.95 4.45 -6.69
CA SER A 84 12.82 5.77 -7.31
C SER A 84 13.16 5.68 -8.79
N SER A 85 12.67 6.66 -9.56
CA SER A 85 12.94 6.74 -11.00
C SER A 85 13.53 8.10 -11.32
N ASN A 86 14.67 8.09 -11.96
CA ASN A 86 15.33 9.29 -12.47
C ASN A 86 15.27 9.27 -14.00
N THR A 87 15.16 10.45 -14.59
CA THR A 87 15.27 10.59 -16.05
C THR A 87 16.69 11.00 -16.38
N ASP A 88 17.40 10.13 -17.07
CA ASP A 88 18.74 10.40 -17.56
C ASP A 88 18.78 10.19 -19.08
N GLY A 89 19.18 11.22 -19.83
CA GLY A 89 19.30 11.19 -21.27
C GLY A 89 18.01 10.76 -22.03
N GLY A 90 16.82 10.99 -21.45
CA GLY A 90 15.54 10.55 -22.01
C GLY A 90 15.10 9.13 -21.61
N TRP A 91 15.90 8.42 -20.81
CA TRP A 91 15.59 7.10 -20.30
C TRP A 91 15.17 7.17 -18.83
N HIS A 92 14.20 6.35 -18.44
CA HIS A 92 13.81 6.19 -17.05
C HIS A 92 14.69 5.12 -16.40
N ILE A 93 15.57 5.55 -15.51
CA ILE A 93 16.40 4.66 -14.71
C ILE A 93 15.77 4.47 -13.35
N HIS A 94 15.58 3.24 -12.98
CA HIS A 94 14.98 2.82 -11.72
C HIS A 94 16.07 2.33 -10.77
N VAL A 95 16.06 2.81 -9.52
CA VAL A 95 17.04 2.45 -8.50
C VAL A 95 16.33 2.07 -7.20
N LEU A 96 16.92 1.15 -6.44
CA LEU A 96 16.43 0.81 -5.10
C LEU A 96 16.66 2.00 -4.16
N ARG A 97 15.63 2.48 -3.48
CA ARG A 97 15.76 3.64 -2.59
C ARG A 97 16.72 3.34 -1.43
N GLY A 98 17.63 4.29 -1.17
CA GLY A 98 18.64 4.14 -0.12
C GLY A 98 19.68 3.05 -0.39
N GLY A 99 19.71 2.44 -1.57
CA GLY A 99 20.73 1.47 -1.98
C GLY A 99 20.65 0.11 -1.25
N SER A 100 19.60 -0.15 -0.49
CA SER A 100 19.34 -1.46 0.13
C SER A 100 17.85 -1.63 0.42
N ILE A 101 17.39 -2.89 0.49
CA ILE A 101 16.00 -3.17 0.83
C ILE A 101 15.62 -2.68 2.24
N SER A 102 16.55 -2.79 3.19
CA SER A 102 16.35 -2.29 4.56
C SER A 102 16.14 -0.78 4.58
N SER A 103 17.02 -0.04 3.91
CA SER A 103 16.90 1.43 3.80
C SER A 103 15.64 1.84 3.05
N ALA A 104 15.28 1.14 1.98
CA ALA A 104 14.07 1.42 1.23
C ALA A 104 12.82 1.25 2.10
N VAL A 105 12.72 0.14 2.85
CA VAL A 105 11.59 -0.14 3.77
C VAL A 105 11.55 0.88 4.90
N GLU A 106 12.69 1.26 5.46
CA GLU A 106 12.77 2.28 6.51
C GLU A 106 12.28 3.64 6.02
N LEU A 107 12.70 4.08 4.83
CA LEU A 107 12.23 5.31 4.20
C LEU A 107 10.72 5.28 4.00
N VAL A 108 10.17 4.20 3.42
CA VAL A 108 8.72 4.00 3.24
C VAL A 108 7.98 4.10 4.57
N THR A 109 8.48 3.42 5.60
CA THR A 109 7.85 3.41 6.92
C THR A 109 7.83 4.80 7.56
N ASN A 110 8.93 5.53 7.46
CA ASN A 110 9.03 6.88 8.02
C ASN A 110 8.14 7.89 7.28
N GLU A 111 8.08 7.81 5.95
CA GLU A 111 7.17 8.63 5.14
C GLU A 111 5.71 8.32 5.46
N ALA A 112 5.33 7.04 5.46
CA ALA A 112 3.97 6.62 5.81
C ALA A 112 3.57 7.08 7.21
N ARG A 113 4.46 6.92 8.21
CA ARG A 113 4.23 7.41 9.57
C ARG A 113 4.01 8.93 9.60
N THR A 114 4.78 9.69 8.85
CA THR A 114 4.69 11.15 8.81
C THR A 114 3.37 11.58 8.19
N VAL A 115 3.02 11.03 7.02
CA VAL A 115 1.76 11.32 6.34
C VAL A 115 0.56 10.99 7.24
N LEU A 116 0.53 9.78 7.80
CA LEU A 116 -0.56 9.35 8.68
C LEU A 116 -0.69 10.23 9.92
N LYS A 117 0.42 10.63 10.54
CA LYS A 117 0.39 11.55 11.69
C LYS A 117 -0.20 12.91 11.32
N LEU A 118 0.19 13.46 10.18
CA LEU A 118 -0.34 14.74 9.70
C LEU A 118 -1.85 14.64 9.44
N ARG A 119 -2.28 13.62 8.71
CA ARG A 119 -3.69 13.40 8.39
C ARG A 119 -4.53 13.12 9.63
N MET A 120 -4.02 12.34 10.56
CA MET A 120 -4.71 12.12 11.85
C MET A 120 -4.84 13.39 12.67
N LYS A 121 -3.84 14.28 12.65
CA LYS A 121 -3.92 15.57 13.31
C LYS A 121 -5.01 16.46 12.69
N GLU A 122 -5.10 16.50 11.37
CA GLU A 122 -6.14 17.24 10.62
C GLU A 122 -7.53 16.67 10.94
N LEU A 123 -7.67 15.34 10.86
CA LEU A 123 -8.93 14.65 11.12
C LEU A 123 -9.41 14.85 12.58
N SER A 124 -8.52 14.74 13.57
CA SER A 124 -8.87 14.90 14.98
C SER A 124 -9.40 16.29 15.31
N GLY A 125 -9.05 17.31 14.53
CA GLY A 125 -9.62 18.66 14.64
C GLY A 125 -11.04 18.77 14.09
N SER A 126 -11.47 17.81 13.27
CA SER A 126 -12.78 17.85 12.58
C SER A 126 -13.80 16.87 13.17
N ILE A 127 -13.36 15.91 13.95
CA ILE A 127 -14.22 14.89 14.57
C ILE A 127 -14.33 15.16 16.06
N SER A 128 -15.56 15.24 16.59
CA SER A 128 -15.81 15.28 18.02
C SER A 128 -15.28 13.98 18.65
N GLN A 129 -14.31 14.08 19.54
CA GLN A 129 -13.83 12.92 20.28
C GLN A 129 -14.95 12.45 21.20
N SER A 130 -15.37 11.20 21.05
CA SER A 130 -16.17 10.57 22.10
C SER A 130 -15.25 10.29 23.29
N ASP A 131 -15.66 10.66 24.48
CA ASP A 131 -14.89 10.42 25.71
C ASP A 131 -14.82 8.94 26.09
N GLU A 132 -15.56 8.08 25.41
CA GLU A 132 -15.53 6.64 25.63
C GLU A 132 -14.36 6.01 24.83
N ARG A 133 -13.32 5.67 25.57
CA ARG A 133 -12.23 4.85 25.03
C ARG A 133 -12.75 3.45 24.76
N MET A 134 -13.03 3.15 23.49
CA MET A 134 -13.19 1.78 23.07
C MET A 134 -11.88 1.01 23.33
N VAL A 135 -11.91 0.03 24.20
CA VAL A 135 -10.81 -0.92 24.36
C VAL A 135 -10.85 -1.80 23.12
N VAL A 136 -10.04 -1.44 22.12
CA VAL A 136 -9.82 -2.29 20.95
C VAL A 136 -8.98 -3.46 21.44
N THR A 137 -9.60 -4.61 21.60
CA THR A 137 -8.87 -5.88 21.75
C THR A 137 -8.06 -6.07 20.49
N ALA A 138 -6.76 -6.33 20.62
CA ALA A 138 -5.92 -6.63 19.48
C ALA A 138 -6.55 -7.77 18.68
N PRO A 139 -6.69 -7.65 17.38
CA PRO A 139 -7.26 -8.73 16.57
C PRO A 139 -6.38 -9.98 16.71
N ASP A 140 -7.01 -11.16 16.87
CA ASP A 140 -6.32 -12.44 16.93
C ASP A 140 -5.56 -12.76 15.63
N GLU A 141 -5.95 -12.13 14.53
CA GLU A 141 -5.28 -12.21 13.23
C GLU A 141 -4.58 -10.90 12.87
N ILE A 142 -3.34 -11.03 12.42
CA ILE A 142 -2.61 -9.90 11.81
C ILE A 142 -3.21 -9.65 10.45
N LEU A 143 -3.99 -8.59 10.34
CA LEU A 143 -4.52 -8.17 9.05
C LEU A 143 -3.40 -7.63 8.17
N PRO A 144 -3.31 -8.04 6.89
CA PRO A 144 -2.39 -7.44 5.95
C PRO A 144 -2.77 -5.96 5.77
N PHE A 145 -1.79 -5.09 5.92
CA PHE A 145 -1.99 -3.68 5.60
C PHE A 145 -1.22 -3.31 4.34
N ARG A 146 -1.74 -2.36 3.61
CA ARG A 146 -1.11 -1.81 2.41
C ARG A 146 -0.63 -0.40 2.70
N ILE A 147 0.65 -0.18 2.49
CA ILE A 147 1.23 1.17 2.50
C ILE A 147 1.38 1.62 1.05
N MET A 148 0.77 2.74 0.72
CA MET A 148 0.99 3.45 -0.53
C MET A 148 1.53 4.83 -0.18
N ILE A 149 2.62 5.23 -0.83
CA ILE A 149 3.10 6.60 -0.75
C ILE A 149 2.38 7.36 -1.85
N SER A 150 1.50 8.25 -1.46
CA SER A 150 1.00 9.30 -2.32
C SER A 150 1.67 10.60 -1.91
N GLU A 151 2.10 11.41 -2.87
CA GLU A 151 2.43 12.79 -2.56
C GLU A 151 1.18 13.44 -1.97
N PRO A 152 1.24 14.02 -0.75
CA PRO A 152 0.10 14.72 -0.21
C PRO A 152 -0.18 15.91 -1.15
N GLY A 153 -1.18 15.74 -1.99
CA GLY A 153 -1.67 16.82 -2.82
C GLY A 153 -2.19 17.96 -1.94
N PRO A 154 -2.23 19.20 -2.45
CA PRO A 154 -2.86 20.29 -1.75
C PRO A 154 -4.30 19.84 -1.42
N ILE A 155 -4.68 19.95 -0.16
CA ILE A 155 -6.06 19.72 0.26
C ILE A 155 -6.86 20.83 -0.42
N SER A 156 -7.68 20.47 -1.40
CA SER A 156 -8.67 21.39 -1.94
C SER A 156 -9.64 21.74 -0.80
N GLU A 157 -10.07 22.99 -0.72
CA GLU A 157 -11.09 23.40 0.28
C GLU A 157 -12.38 22.56 0.16
N ASP A 158 -12.59 21.94 -0.99
CA ASP A 158 -13.72 21.04 -1.28
C ASP A 158 -13.43 19.57 -0.89
N ASP A 159 -12.18 19.19 -0.66
CA ASP A 159 -11.81 17.83 -0.26
C ASP A 159 -12.03 17.65 1.26
N GLY A 160 -13.01 16.85 1.63
CA GLY A 160 -13.19 16.48 3.04
C GLY A 160 -11.94 15.75 3.58
N HIS A 161 -11.52 16.04 4.81
CA HIS A 161 -10.36 15.41 5.46
C HIS A 161 -10.39 13.88 5.43
N LEU A 162 -11.58 13.27 5.53
CA LEU A 162 -11.77 11.81 5.48
C LEU A 162 -11.54 11.23 4.08
N GLU A 163 -11.92 11.96 3.03
CA GLU A 163 -11.64 11.54 1.64
C GLU A 163 -10.15 11.58 1.34
N SER A 164 -9.47 12.65 1.76
CA SER A 164 -8.03 12.77 1.64
C SER A 164 -7.31 11.65 2.40
N LEU A 165 -7.74 11.34 3.62
CA LEU A 165 -7.21 10.23 4.41
C LEU A 165 -7.44 8.88 3.71
N ALA A 166 -8.64 8.64 3.17
CA ALA A 166 -8.96 7.41 2.45
C ALA A 166 -8.07 7.22 1.22
N ARG A 167 -7.77 8.32 0.52
CA ARG A 167 -6.85 8.34 -0.62
C ARG A 167 -5.42 8.05 -0.20
N ASP A 168 -4.92 8.72 0.82
CA ASP A 168 -3.56 8.53 1.33
C ASP A 168 -3.33 7.12 1.89
N LEU A 169 -4.37 6.49 2.43
CA LEU A 169 -4.37 5.09 2.83
C LEU A 169 -4.52 4.09 1.65
N GLY A 170 -4.71 4.60 0.43
CA GLY A 170 -4.92 3.76 -0.76
C GLY A 170 -6.26 3.03 -0.78
N LEU A 171 -7.23 3.47 0.02
CA LEU A 171 -8.57 2.89 0.12
C LEU A 171 -9.52 3.44 -0.96
N SER A 172 -9.25 4.61 -1.51
CA SER A 172 -9.99 5.19 -2.61
C SER A 172 -9.13 5.28 -3.87
N ARG A 173 -9.77 5.20 -5.05
CA ARG A 173 -9.08 5.38 -6.33
C ARG A 173 -9.00 6.88 -6.65
N GLU A 174 -7.87 7.34 -7.21
CA GLU A 174 -7.65 8.74 -7.64
C GLU A 174 -8.75 9.36 -8.51
N ARG A 175 -9.56 8.53 -9.18
CA ARG A 175 -10.63 8.96 -10.08
C ARG A 175 -12.03 8.96 -9.47
N ALA A 176 -12.17 8.61 -8.20
CA ALA A 176 -13.46 8.72 -7.53
C ALA A 176 -13.80 10.21 -7.35
N ARG A 177 -15.03 10.60 -7.67
CA ARG A 177 -15.52 11.93 -7.33
C ARG A 177 -15.45 12.13 -5.82
N ILE A 178 -15.08 13.31 -5.39
CA ILE A 178 -14.95 13.70 -3.98
C ILE A 178 -16.23 13.33 -3.24
N GLY A 179 -16.10 12.64 -2.12
CA GLY A 179 -17.23 12.22 -1.27
C GLY A 179 -18.02 11.01 -1.76
N ASP A 180 -17.72 10.45 -2.95
CA ASP A 180 -18.48 9.35 -3.53
C ASP A 180 -17.85 7.96 -3.33
N SER A 181 -16.62 7.90 -2.77
CA SER A 181 -15.97 6.60 -2.56
C SER A 181 -16.67 5.85 -1.42
N LEU A 182 -16.91 4.55 -1.63
CA LEU A 182 -17.48 3.69 -0.59
C LEU A 182 -16.61 3.67 0.67
N ALA A 183 -15.28 3.70 0.50
CA ALA A 183 -14.34 3.75 1.59
C ALA A 183 -14.52 5.01 2.46
N SER A 184 -14.71 6.17 1.84
CA SER A 184 -14.97 7.42 2.57
C SER A 184 -16.29 7.37 3.32
N LYS A 185 -17.34 6.85 2.70
CA LYS A 185 -18.65 6.68 3.36
C LYS A 185 -18.56 5.76 4.57
N ILE A 186 -17.83 4.65 4.46
CA ILE A 186 -17.58 3.71 5.56
C ILE A 186 -16.77 4.42 6.66
N LEU A 187 -15.70 5.14 6.31
CA LEU A 187 -14.89 5.87 7.29
C LEU A 187 -15.72 6.92 8.04
N VAL A 188 -16.54 7.70 7.33
CA VAL A 188 -17.46 8.67 7.95
C VAL A 188 -18.37 7.97 8.97
N GLU A 189 -18.97 6.86 8.57
CA GLU A 189 -19.86 6.10 9.45
C GLU A 189 -19.15 5.58 10.70
N LEU A 190 -17.96 5.01 10.53
CA LEU A 190 -17.17 4.48 11.63
C LEU A 190 -16.66 5.58 12.57
N CYS A 191 -16.33 6.78 12.03
CA CYS A 191 -15.86 7.91 12.83
C CYS A 191 -16.99 8.66 13.54
N THR A 192 -18.22 8.60 13.02
CA THR A 192 -19.37 9.30 13.58
C THR A 192 -20.23 8.43 14.48
N SER A 193 -20.06 7.11 14.42
CA SER A 193 -20.82 6.16 15.24
C SER A 193 -20.15 5.94 16.59
N SER A 194 -20.91 6.06 17.66
CA SER A 194 -20.46 5.67 19.01
C SER A 194 -20.44 4.16 19.24
N ASP A 195 -21.21 3.41 18.44
CA ASP A 195 -21.39 1.97 18.61
C ASP A 195 -20.62 1.18 17.54
N PRO A 196 -20.12 -0.02 17.89
CA PRO A 196 -19.54 -0.92 16.93
C PRO A 196 -20.53 -1.26 15.80
N ARG A 197 -20.04 -1.28 14.55
CA ARG A 197 -20.85 -1.60 13.38
C ARG A 197 -20.49 -2.97 12.83
N THR A 198 -21.49 -3.78 12.53
CA THR A 198 -21.28 -5.04 11.79
C THR A 198 -21.23 -4.77 10.29
N ILE A 199 -20.58 -5.67 9.54
CA ILE A 199 -20.53 -5.59 8.06
C ILE A 199 -21.97 -5.58 7.48
N LEU A 200 -22.91 -6.30 8.09
CA LEU A 200 -24.30 -6.31 7.67
C LEU A 200 -24.92 -4.91 7.83
N ALA A 201 -24.78 -4.30 8.99
CA ALA A 201 -25.33 -2.96 9.24
C ALA A 201 -24.70 -1.89 8.32
N LEU A 202 -23.41 -2.02 8.02
CA LEU A 202 -22.73 -1.12 7.07
C LEU A 202 -23.25 -1.35 5.64
N SER A 203 -23.38 -2.60 5.19
CA SER A 203 -23.89 -2.90 3.85
C SER A 203 -25.32 -2.40 3.65
N ASP A 204 -26.20 -2.59 4.61
CA ASP A 204 -27.57 -2.12 4.56
C ASP A 204 -27.62 -0.56 4.51
N LYS A 205 -26.82 0.10 5.34
CA LYS A 205 -26.76 1.57 5.38
C LYS A 205 -26.19 2.17 4.10
N MET A 206 -25.17 1.54 3.52
CA MET A 206 -24.52 2.01 2.28
C MET A 206 -25.28 1.58 1.01
N GLY A 207 -26.28 0.70 1.11
CA GLY A 207 -26.97 0.14 -0.05
C GLY A 207 -26.08 -0.75 -0.93
N GLU A 208 -25.07 -1.38 -0.31
CA GLU A 208 -24.05 -2.18 -0.98
C GLU A 208 -24.10 -3.65 -0.54
N THR A 209 -23.50 -4.52 -1.31
CA THR A 209 -23.36 -5.92 -0.92
C THR A 209 -22.27 -6.09 0.15
N ARG A 210 -22.41 -7.11 1.01
CA ARG A 210 -21.42 -7.42 2.06
C ARG A 210 -20.00 -7.63 1.52
N SER A 211 -19.88 -8.13 0.29
CA SER A 211 -18.57 -8.36 -0.36
C SER A 211 -17.92 -7.08 -0.88
N ARG A 212 -18.63 -5.96 -0.92
CA ARG A 212 -18.10 -4.65 -1.33
C ARG A 212 -17.74 -3.77 -0.13
N VAL A 213 -18.42 -3.96 1.00
CA VAL A 213 -18.13 -3.31 2.28
C VAL A 213 -17.04 -4.06 3.05
#